data_a82440e9cdf97bc2a69a1eee5e484af5
#
_entry.id   a82440e9cdf97bc2a69a1eee5e484af5
#
_cell.length_a   1.000
_cell.length_b   1.000
_cell.length_c   1.000
_cell.angle_alpha   90.00
_cell.angle_beta   90.00
_cell.angle_gamma   90.00
#
_symmetry.space_group_name_H-M   'P 1'
#
loop_
_entity.id
_entity.type
_entity.pdbx_description
1 polymer ?
#
loop_
_entity_poly.entity_id
_entity_poly.type
_entity_poly.pdbx_seq_one_letter_code
_entity_poly.pdbx_strand_id
1 'polypeptide(L)'
;MDITFKQDYLQELYKSGKTTDKKYRFQPAIIRKYIRVINLMIEQPDTFSLTKYNSLNYEKLKGKKAGLSSVRINDQYRIEFEEIIVGNQTVATICHITELSNHYQ
;
A
#
# COMPACT_ATOMS: atom_id res chain seq x y z
N MET A 1 8.79 7.68 -4.05
CA MET A 1 8.13 6.98 -5.17
C MET A 1 6.81 7.62 -5.50
N ASP A 2 6.34 7.40 -6.71
CA ASP A 2 4.99 7.81 -7.07
C ASP A 2 3.97 6.79 -6.60
N ILE A 3 2.84 7.28 -6.11
CA ILE A 3 1.74 6.45 -5.63
C ILE A 3 0.50 6.76 -6.48
N THR A 4 -0.12 5.70 -6.99
CA THR A 4 -1.42 5.80 -7.66
C THR A 4 -2.39 4.86 -6.95
N PHE A 5 -3.69 5.06 -7.16
CA PHE A 5 -4.73 4.30 -6.47
C PHE A 5 -5.68 3.67 -7.49
N LYS A 6 -5.94 2.38 -7.33
CA LYS A 6 -6.84 1.65 -8.22
C LYS A 6 -8.30 2.05 -8.03
N GLN A 7 -8.71 2.33 -6.79
CA GLN A 7 -10.09 2.64 -6.46
C GLN A 7 -10.18 3.96 -5.70
N ASP A 8 -11.30 4.65 -5.87
CA ASP A 8 -11.50 5.97 -5.27
C ASP A 8 -11.41 5.95 -3.75
N TYR A 9 -11.90 4.89 -3.08
CA TYR A 9 -11.88 4.86 -1.63
C TYR A 9 -10.45 4.92 -1.08
N LEU A 10 -9.49 4.30 -1.76
CA LEU A 10 -8.09 4.31 -1.35
C LEU A 10 -7.50 5.71 -1.39
N GLN A 11 -7.83 6.47 -2.43
CA GLN A 11 -7.38 7.85 -2.57
C GLN A 11 -8.07 8.76 -1.56
N GLU A 12 -9.36 8.58 -1.36
CA GLU A 12 -10.13 9.38 -0.40
C GLU A 12 -9.61 9.19 1.03
N LEU A 13 -9.36 7.94 1.44
CA LEU A 13 -8.80 7.67 2.76
C LEU A 13 -7.46 8.36 2.95
N TYR A 14 -6.62 8.36 1.91
CA TYR A 14 -5.31 8.99 1.99
C TYR A 14 -5.42 10.52 2.06
N LYS A 15 -6.24 11.11 1.20
CA LYS A 15 -6.31 12.57 1.06
C LYS A 15 -7.11 13.24 2.16
N SER A 16 -8.20 12.62 2.63
CA SER A 16 -9.12 13.26 3.58
C SER A 16 -9.34 12.46 4.87
N GLY A 17 -8.77 11.27 4.96
CA GLY A 17 -8.92 10.43 6.15
C GLY A 17 -10.29 9.78 6.29
N LYS A 18 -11.10 9.85 5.25
CA LYS A 18 -12.43 9.24 5.26
C LYS A 18 -12.89 8.96 3.84
N THR A 19 -13.87 8.07 3.70
CA THR A 19 -14.51 7.82 2.42
C THR A 19 -16.02 7.82 2.59
N THR A 20 -16.74 8.21 1.54
CA THR A 20 -18.19 8.12 1.49
C THR A 20 -18.68 6.72 1.12
N ASP A 21 -17.77 5.85 0.69
CA ASP A 21 -18.10 4.49 0.31
C ASP A 21 -18.36 3.63 1.55
N LYS A 22 -19.62 3.33 1.83
CA LYS A 22 -20.02 2.60 3.02
C LYS A 22 -19.47 1.18 3.08
N LYS A 23 -19.05 0.63 1.98
CA LYS A 23 -18.46 -0.70 1.90
C LYS A 23 -17.07 -0.75 2.58
N TYR A 24 -16.38 0.38 2.64
CA TYR A 24 -14.99 0.44 3.12
C TYR A 24 -14.90 1.27 4.39
N ARG A 25 -15.41 0.73 5.49
CA ARG A 25 -15.33 1.38 6.80
C ARG A 25 -14.18 0.80 7.58
N PHE A 26 -13.26 1.66 7.96
CA PHE A 26 -12.11 1.30 8.78
C PHE A 26 -12.09 2.15 10.04
N GLN A 27 -11.56 1.58 11.13
CA GLN A 27 -11.37 2.34 12.36
C GLN A 27 -10.37 3.47 12.13
N PRO A 28 -10.54 4.61 12.83
CA PRO A 28 -9.64 5.76 12.65
C PRO A 28 -8.16 5.43 12.83
N ALA A 29 -7.82 4.52 13.75
CA ALA A 29 -6.42 4.12 13.97
C ALA A 29 -5.84 3.43 12.73
N ILE A 30 -6.64 2.62 12.03
CA ILE A 30 -6.21 1.95 10.80
C ILE A 30 -5.96 2.98 9.71
N ILE A 31 -6.88 3.94 9.56
CA ILE A 31 -6.75 4.99 8.55
C ILE A 31 -5.50 5.83 8.79
N ARG A 32 -5.22 6.20 10.04
CA ARG A 32 -4.01 6.96 10.37
C ARG A 32 -2.75 6.21 10.00
N LYS A 33 -2.69 4.90 10.30
CA LYS A 33 -1.54 4.08 9.94
C LYS A 33 -1.39 3.90 8.44
N TYR A 34 -2.51 3.74 7.74
CA TYR A 34 -2.53 3.67 6.28
C TYR A 34 -1.88 4.93 5.68
N ILE A 35 -2.33 6.10 6.12
CA ILE A 35 -1.79 7.38 5.64
C ILE A 35 -0.29 7.47 5.92
N ARG A 36 0.13 7.08 7.13
CA ARG A 36 1.54 7.12 7.54
C ARG A 36 2.40 6.25 6.65
N VAL A 37 1.94 5.03 6.36
CA VAL A 37 2.71 4.11 5.53
C VAL A 37 2.76 4.58 4.08
N ILE A 38 1.66 5.11 3.53
CA ILE A 38 1.68 5.70 2.19
C ILE A 38 2.70 6.84 2.13
N ASN A 39 2.72 7.72 3.14
CA ASN A 39 3.69 8.80 3.19
C ASN A 39 5.13 8.28 3.23
N LEU A 40 5.37 7.22 4.00
CA LEU A 40 6.70 6.60 4.04
C LEU A 40 7.09 6.05 2.67
N MET A 41 6.16 5.41 1.96
CA MET A 41 6.41 4.89 0.61
C MET A 41 6.74 6.02 -0.37
N ILE A 42 6.02 7.13 -0.28
CA ILE A 42 6.29 8.30 -1.14
C ILE A 42 7.72 8.81 -0.95
N GLU A 43 8.22 8.79 0.27
CA GLU A 43 9.56 9.28 0.61
C GLU A 43 10.69 8.37 0.12
N GLN A 44 10.40 7.11 -0.22
CA GLN A 44 11.42 6.17 -0.67
C GLN A 44 11.71 6.35 -2.16
N PRO A 45 12.96 6.13 -2.60
CA PRO A 45 13.30 6.26 -4.02
C PRO A 45 12.74 5.12 -4.88
N ASP A 46 12.56 3.93 -4.30
CA ASP A 46 12.13 2.74 -5.02
C ASP A 46 11.57 1.68 -4.06
N THR A 47 11.02 0.61 -4.63
CA THR A 47 10.42 -0.46 -3.83
C THR A 47 11.45 -1.29 -3.07
N PHE A 48 12.68 -1.38 -3.57
CA PHE A 48 13.74 -2.09 -2.86
C PHE A 48 14.02 -1.45 -1.49
N SER A 49 13.91 -0.13 -1.40
CA SER A 49 14.13 0.61 -0.16
C SER A 49 13.13 0.23 0.94
N LEU A 50 11.97 -0.31 0.58
CA LEU A 50 10.97 -0.75 1.55
C LEU A 50 11.48 -1.92 2.40
N THR A 51 12.42 -2.71 1.87
CA THR A 51 12.99 -3.85 2.59
C THR A 51 13.80 -3.45 3.82
N LYS A 52 14.21 -2.17 3.91
CA LYS A 52 14.97 -1.66 5.06
C LYS A 52 14.12 -1.55 6.32
N TYR A 53 12.81 -1.49 6.17
CA TYR A 53 11.89 -1.24 7.28
C TYR A 53 11.26 -2.56 7.72
N ASN A 54 11.83 -3.20 8.73
CA ASN A 54 11.35 -4.49 9.22
C ASN A 54 9.86 -4.44 9.59
N SER A 55 9.39 -3.31 10.13
CA SER A 55 8.00 -3.15 10.52
C SER A 55 7.01 -3.22 9.35
N LEU A 56 7.47 -2.93 8.13
CA LEU A 56 6.63 -3.01 6.95
C LEU A 56 6.42 -4.45 6.46
N ASN A 57 7.32 -5.36 6.84
CA ASN A 57 7.26 -6.75 6.39
C ASN A 57 6.94 -6.84 4.88
N TYR A 58 7.73 -6.10 4.09
CA TYR A 58 7.54 -6.09 2.64
C TYR A 58 7.67 -7.51 2.08
N GLU A 59 6.71 -7.90 1.24
CA GLU A 59 6.77 -9.21 0.59
C GLU A 59 6.04 -9.19 -0.76
N LYS A 60 6.46 -10.10 -1.64
CA LYS A 60 5.75 -10.37 -2.89
C LYS A 60 4.74 -11.47 -2.62
N LEU A 61 3.51 -11.24 -3.04
CA LEU A 61 2.41 -12.17 -2.77
C LEU A 61 2.42 -13.31 -3.79
N LYS A 62 1.80 -14.42 -3.41
CA LYS A 62 1.76 -15.66 -4.18
C LYS A 62 0.32 -16.11 -4.42
N GLY A 63 0.16 -17.17 -5.21
CA GLY A 63 -1.14 -17.77 -5.48
C GLY A 63 -2.03 -16.82 -6.28
N LYS A 64 -3.25 -16.63 -5.82
CA LYS A 64 -4.23 -15.78 -6.50
C LYS A 64 -3.82 -14.32 -6.57
N LYS A 65 -2.91 -13.90 -5.69
CA LYS A 65 -2.42 -12.51 -5.64
C LYS A 65 -1.02 -12.37 -6.21
N ALA A 66 -0.55 -13.36 -6.97
CA ALA A 66 0.73 -13.27 -7.66
C ALA A 66 0.75 -12.02 -8.55
N GLY A 67 1.88 -11.31 -8.54
CA GLY A 67 2.00 -10.03 -9.25
C GLY A 67 1.76 -8.82 -8.37
N LEU A 68 1.24 -9.03 -7.14
CA LEU A 68 1.10 -7.97 -6.15
C LEU A 68 2.18 -8.11 -5.08
N SER A 69 2.44 -7.00 -4.41
CA SER A 69 3.29 -6.94 -3.23
C SER A 69 2.50 -6.36 -2.07
N SER A 70 3.00 -6.51 -0.86
CA SER A 70 2.33 -5.93 0.30
C SER A 70 3.30 -5.34 1.29
N VAL A 71 2.82 -4.36 2.05
CA VAL A 71 3.46 -3.84 3.26
C VAL A 71 2.45 -3.87 4.39
N ARG A 72 2.93 -4.23 5.57
CA ARG A 72 2.12 -4.34 6.77
C ARG A 72 1.89 -2.97 7.39
N ILE A 73 0.68 -2.69 7.86
CA ILE A 73 0.42 -1.50 8.65
C ILE A 73 0.19 -1.83 10.13
N ASN A 74 -0.33 -3.02 10.44
CA ASN A 74 -0.42 -3.56 11.79
C ASN A 74 -0.59 -5.08 11.71
N ASP A 75 -0.94 -5.74 12.81
CA ASP A 75 -1.08 -7.20 12.84
C ASP A 75 -2.22 -7.72 11.97
N GLN A 76 -3.19 -6.88 11.66
CA GLN A 76 -4.41 -7.27 10.98
C GLN A 76 -4.48 -6.81 9.53
N TYR A 77 -3.95 -5.61 9.23
CA TYR A 77 -4.10 -4.99 7.92
C TYR A 77 -2.77 -4.82 7.21
N ARG A 78 -2.84 -4.91 5.87
CA ARG A 78 -1.72 -4.64 4.98
C ARG A 78 -2.20 -3.84 3.78
N ILE A 79 -1.28 -3.12 3.15
CA ILE A 79 -1.52 -2.43 1.89
C ILE A 79 -0.99 -3.34 0.79
N GLU A 80 -1.86 -3.67 -0.18
CA GLU A 80 -1.46 -4.43 -1.36
C GLU A 80 -1.30 -3.48 -2.53
N PHE A 81 -0.29 -3.73 -3.36
CA PHE A 81 0.03 -2.84 -4.47
C PHE A 81 0.74 -3.59 -5.59
N GLU A 82 0.61 -3.03 -6.78
CA GLU A 82 1.35 -3.47 -7.96
C GLU A 82 2.58 -2.61 -8.10
N GLU A 83 3.74 -3.24 -8.33
CA GLU A 83 5.01 -2.53 -8.56
C GLU A 83 5.17 -2.27 -10.05
N ILE A 84 5.43 -1.02 -10.41
CA ILE A 84 5.56 -0.63 -11.81
C ILE A 84 6.98 -0.14 -12.06
N ILE A 85 7.64 -0.78 -13.02
CA ILE A 85 8.98 -0.43 -13.47
C ILE A 85 8.85 0.45 -14.70
N VAL A 86 9.56 1.59 -14.68
CA VAL A 86 9.49 2.59 -15.76
C VAL A 86 10.77 2.53 -16.58
N GLY A 87 10.61 2.48 -17.90
CA GLY A 87 11.74 2.55 -18.83
C GLY A 87 12.75 1.43 -18.64
N ASN A 88 14.03 1.77 -18.61
CA ASN A 88 15.12 0.81 -18.48
C ASN A 88 15.55 0.56 -17.03
N GLN A 89 14.77 1.03 -16.06
CA GLN A 89 15.10 0.81 -14.66
C GLN A 89 14.93 -0.66 -14.30
N THR A 90 15.65 -1.12 -13.27
CA THR A 90 15.58 -2.50 -12.80
C THR A 90 14.72 -2.64 -11.53
N VAL A 91 14.34 -1.50 -10.91
CA VAL A 91 13.56 -1.47 -9.69
C VAL A 91 12.34 -0.60 -9.91
N ALA A 92 11.21 -0.99 -9.34
CA ALA A 92 9.97 -0.23 -9.46
C ALA A 92 10.06 1.09 -8.70
N THR A 93 9.54 2.15 -9.32
CA THR A 93 9.47 3.49 -8.74
C THR A 93 8.05 4.02 -8.65
N ILE A 94 7.07 3.20 -9.02
CA ILE A 94 5.64 3.51 -8.88
C ILE A 94 4.96 2.36 -8.15
N CYS A 95 4.15 2.68 -7.15
CA CYS A 95 3.30 1.72 -6.47
C CYS A 95 1.85 2.05 -6.78
N HIS A 96 1.16 1.13 -7.45
CA HIS A 96 -0.28 1.26 -7.73
C HIS A 96 -1.04 0.53 -6.63
N ILE A 97 -1.63 1.28 -5.72
CA ILE A 97 -2.29 0.73 -4.53
C ILE A 97 -3.60 0.06 -4.96
N THR A 98 -3.73 -1.22 -4.64
CA THR A 98 -4.89 -2.01 -5.07
C THR A 98 -5.89 -2.29 -3.96
N GLU A 99 -5.42 -2.39 -2.71
CA GLU A 99 -6.30 -2.75 -1.61
C GLU A 99 -5.69 -2.42 -0.26
N LEU A 100 -6.53 -1.96 0.68
CA LEU A 100 -6.23 -1.99 2.11
C LEU A 100 -6.89 -3.25 2.64
N SER A 101 -6.10 -4.29 2.84
CA SER A 101 -6.59 -5.65 3.03
C SER A 101 -6.52 -6.09 4.48
N ASN A 102 -7.56 -6.79 4.92
CA ASN A 102 -7.52 -7.49 6.20
C ASN A 102 -6.78 -8.81 5.99
N HIS A 103 -5.57 -8.89 6.54
CA HIS A 103 -4.68 -10.03 6.34
C HIS A 103 -5.13 -11.29 7.08
N TYR A 104 -5.82 -11.13 8.20
CA TYR A 104 -6.27 -12.24 9.04
C TYR A 104 -7.80 -12.34 9.03
N GLN A 105 -8.30 -12.95 7.99
CA GLN A 105 -9.72 -13.26 7.93
C GLN A 105 -9.98 -14.73 8.25
#